data_68a0ab9e140d7a61f9279663e8bca4d4
#
_entry.id   68a0ab9e140d7a61f9279663e8bca4d4
#
_cell.length_a   1.000
_cell.length_b   1.000
_cell.length_c   1.000
_cell.angle_alpha   90.00
_cell.angle_beta   90.00
_cell.angle_gamma   90.00
#
_symmetry.space_group_name_H-M   'P 1'
#
loop_
_entity.id
_entity.type
_entity.pdbx_description
1 polymer ?
#
loop_
_entity_poly.entity_id
_entity_poly.type
_entity_poly.pdbx_seq_one_letter_code
_entity_poly.pdbx_strand_id
1 'polypeptide(L)'
;LINFLNTIPGVSIPDVMQEPPAPKKALCPYSNRLIEFQNLTQQEAAEAMDIIMSGQATEAQIAEFLTALRMKGETIDEISGLALGMRAKANLVPDSKDAIDIVGTGGDLASSFNISTTASFVIAAAGVKVAKHGNRSVSSKSGAADVLECLGVKIQSTPEQAKACLDTVGVSFLFAQSYHKSMRFVAPVRGQIGV
;
A
#
# COMPACT_ATOMS: atom_id res chain seq x y z
N LEU A 1 11.01 32.95 19.57
CA LEU A 1 10.32 34.24 19.34
C LEU A 1 8.96 34.25 20.03
N ILE A 2 8.06 33.29 19.72
CA ILE A 2 6.71 33.20 20.33
C ILE A 2 6.77 33.12 21.85
N ASN A 3 7.62 32.27 22.40
CA ASN A 3 7.82 32.16 23.85
C ASN A 3 8.30 33.47 24.48
N PHE A 4 9.13 34.24 23.78
CA PHE A 4 9.57 35.56 24.23
C PHE A 4 8.42 36.59 24.23
N LEU A 5 7.62 36.61 23.15
CA LEU A 5 6.48 37.53 23.03
C LEU A 5 5.45 37.31 24.15
N ASN A 6 5.23 36.07 24.56
CA ASN A 6 4.30 35.71 25.64
C ASN A 6 4.78 36.22 27.02
N THR A 7 6.05 36.61 27.18
CA THR A 7 6.58 37.18 28.45
C THR A 7 6.39 38.70 28.54
N ILE A 8 5.94 39.35 27.49
CA ILE A 8 5.74 40.82 27.47
C ILE A 8 4.34 41.15 28.01
N PRO A 9 4.24 41.91 29.13
CA PRO A 9 2.94 42.28 29.68
C PRO A 9 2.06 43.03 28.67
N GLY A 10 0.81 42.59 28.52
CA GLY A 10 -0.16 43.22 27.59
C GLY A 10 -0.08 42.77 26.13
N VAL A 11 0.84 41.86 25.78
CA VAL A 11 0.90 41.24 24.45
C VAL A 11 0.12 39.94 24.49
N SER A 12 -0.93 39.83 23.67
CA SER A 12 -1.67 38.58 23.40
C SER A 12 -1.35 38.11 21.99
N ILE A 13 -0.82 36.89 21.89
CA ILE A 13 -0.58 36.28 20.59
C ILE A 13 -1.87 35.59 20.14
N PRO A 14 -2.43 35.93 18.96
CA PRO A 14 -3.59 35.23 18.43
C PRO A 14 -3.34 33.71 18.30
N ASP A 15 -4.37 32.90 18.51
CA ASP A 15 -4.27 31.43 18.44
C ASP A 15 -3.66 30.91 17.12
N VAL A 16 -3.85 31.65 16.03
CA VAL A 16 -3.27 31.36 14.72
C VAL A 16 -1.72 31.47 14.69
N MET A 17 -1.11 32.13 15.67
CA MET A 17 0.35 32.27 15.82
C MET A 17 0.94 31.27 16.82
N GLN A 18 0.10 30.48 17.46
CA GLN A 18 0.59 29.38 18.30
C GLN A 18 1.19 28.30 17.42
N GLU A 19 2.33 27.76 17.84
CA GLU A 19 2.91 26.62 17.12
C GLU A 19 1.89 25.48 17.08
N PRO A 20 1.63 24.89 15.89
CA PRO A 20 0.82 23.71 15.82
C PRO A 20 1.41 22.63 16.76
N PRO A 21 0.58 21.78 17.36
CA PRO A 21 1.08 20.70 18.20
C PRO A 21 2.16 19.93 17.43
N ALA A 22 3.29 19.69 18.10
CA ALA A 22 4.43 19.03 17.48
C ALA A 22 3.96 17.75 16.77
N PRO A 23 4.26 17.57 15.51
CA PRO A 23 3.82 16.39 14.77
C PRO A 23 4.26 15.13 15.49
N LYS A 24 3.38 14.13 15.55
CA LYS A 24 3.74 12.83 16.13
C LYS A 24 4.98 12.31 15.42
N LYS A 25 6.12 12.23 16.10
CA LYS A 25 7.40 11.78 15.53
C LYS A 25 7.49 10.25 15.42
N ALA A 26 6.37 9.58 15.21
CA ALA A 26 6.28 8.13 15.30
C ALA A 26 7.21 7.38 14.32
N LEU A 27 7.44 7.94 13.13
CA LEU A 27 8.27 7.32 12.10
C LEU A 27 9.75 7.76 12.16
N CYS A 28 10.06 8.90 12.81
CA CYS A 28 11.41 9.46 12.84
C CYS A 28 12.51 8.52 13.35
N PRO A 29 12.31 7.66 14.37
CA PRO A 29 13.37 6.75 14.82
C PRO A 29 13.85 5.80 13.72
N TYR A 30 12.93 5.32 12.87
CA TYR A 30 13.24 4.43 11.74
C TYR A 30 13.90 5.21 10.60
N SER A 31 13.35 6.39 10.23
CA SER A 31 13.92 7.25 9.19
C SER A 31 15.35 7.66 9.52
N ASN A 32 15.65 8.07 10.75
CA ASN A 32 16.99 8.48 11.17
C ASN A 32 18.03 7.37 10.97
N ARG A 33 17.68 6.12 11.32
CA ARG A 33 18.58 4.98 11.09
C ARG A 33 18.86 4.76 9.60
N LEU A 34 17.80 4.86 8.77
CA LEU A 34 17.96 4.71 7.32
C LEU A 34 18.83 5.82 6.71
N ILE A 35 18.70 7.06 7.18
CA ILE A 35 19.54 8.21 6.77
C ILE A 35 21.01 7.97 7.15
N GLU A 36 21.26 7.31 8.26
CA GLU A 36 22.61 6.89 8.70
C GLU A 36 23.09 5.60 8.03
N PHE A 37 22.39 5.12 6.99
CA PHE A 37 22.67 3.87 6.27
C PHE A 37 22.65 2.62 7.17
N GLN A 38 21.93 2.65 8.28
CA GLN A 38 21.72 1.51 9.15
C GLN A 38 20.50 0.72 8.72
N ASN A 39 20.60 -0.60 8.75
CA ASN A 39 19.49 -1.48 8.42
C ASN A 39 18.45 -1.53 9.56
N LEU A 40 17.18 -1.66 9.18
CA LEU A 40 16.13 -2.04 10.11
C LEU A 40 16.05 -3.57 10.19
N THR A 41 15.71 -4.07 11.36
CA THR A 41 15.29 -5.46 11.51
C THR A 41 13.93 -5.67 10.85
N GLN A 42 13.57 -6.92 10.58
CA GLN A 42 12.24 -7.28 10.05
C GLN A 42 11.11 -6.75 10.94
N GLN A 43 11.27 -6.83 12.27
CA GLN A 43 10.28 -6.32 13.21
C GLN A 43 10.15 -4.80 13.13
N GLU A 44 11.25 -4.06 13.15
CA GLU A 44 11.25 -2.59 13.06
C GLU A 44 10.65 -2.11 11.74
N ALA A 45 10.93 -2.79 10.64
CA ALA A 45 10.33 -2.49 9.35
C ALA A 45 8.80 -2.75 9.35
N ALA A 46 8.34 -3.83 10.01
CA ALA A 46 6.92 -4.10 10.18
C ALA A 46 6.21 -3.04 11.04
N GLU A 47 6.85 -2.59 12.12
CA GLU A 47 6.34 -1.52 13.00
C GLU A 47 6.27 -0.18 12.26
N ALA A 48 7.29 0.19 11.50
CA ALA A 48 7.29 1.38 10.66
C ALA A 48 6.14 1.34 9.64
N MET A 49 5.93 0.20 9.00
CA MET A 49 4.83 0.01 8.06
C MET A 49 3.47 0.08 8.77
N ASP A 50 3.32 -0.47 9.98
CA ASP A 50 2.08 -0.35 10.75
C ASP A 50 1.73 1.11 11.06
N ILE A 51 2.70 1.94 11.44
CA ILE A 51 2.55 3.39 11.67
C ILE A 51 2.04 4.06 10.40
N ILE A 52 2.64 3.77 9.26
CA ILE A 52 2.26 4.33 7.96
C ILE A 52 0.83 3.91 7.59
N MET A 53 0.55 2.60 7.63
CA MET A 53 -0.74 2.04 7.22
C MET A 53 -1.87 2.36 8.18
N SER A 54 -1.58 2.79 9.40
CA SER A 54 -2.55 3.29 10.38
C SER A 54 -2.81 4.79 10.28
N GLY A 55 -2.14 5.50 9.35
CA GLY A 55 -2.28 6.95 9.15
C GLY A 55 -1.70 7.78 10.30
N GLN A 56 -0.72 7.24 11.03
CA GLN A 56 -0.09 7.92 12.17
C GLN A 56 1.12 8.77 11.75
N ALA A 57 1.59 8.61 10.51
CA ALA A 57 2.67 9.39 9.92
C ALA A 57 2.11 10.48 9.00
N THR A 58 2.79 11.62 8.94
CA THR A 58 2.51 12.68 7.96
C THR A 58 3.06 12.30 6.59
N GLU A 59 2.56 12.93 5.53
CA GLU A 59 3.08 12.71 4.17
C GLU A 59 4.59 13.01 4.08
N ALA A 60 5.07 14.06 4.77
CA ALA A 60 6.49 14.39 4.84
C ALA A 60 7.33 13.28 5.49
N GLN A 61 6.85 12.68 6.58
CA GLN A 61 7.52 11.56 7.23
C GLN A 61 7.53 10.30 6.36
N ILE A 62 6.44 10.04 5.64
CA ILE A 62 6.37 8.92 4.70
C ILE A 62 7.36 9.14 3.55
N ALA A 63 7.42 10.36 2.99
CA ALA A 63 8.35 10.71 1.92
C ALA A 63 9.81 10.55 2.38
N GLU A 64 10.14 11.05 3.57
CA GLU A 64 11.46 10.90 4.19
C GLU A 64 11.85 9.42 4.33
N PHE A 65 10.97 8.61 4.92
CA PHE A 65 11.20 7.18 5.15
C PHE A 65 11.43 6.42 3.82
N LEU A 66 10.55 6.60 2.84
CA LEU A 66 10.65 5.93 1.54
C LEU A 66 11.91 6.37 0.78
N THR A 67 12.25 7.65 0.82
CA THR A 67 13.45 8.18 0.17
C THR A 67 14.72 7.64 0.83
N ALA A 68 14.79 7.67 2.16
CA ALA A 68 15.93 7.15 2.89
C ALA A 68 16.13 5.64 2.67
N LEU A 69 15.04 4.87 2.68
CA LEU A 69 15.06 3.44 2.42
C LEU A 69 15.62 3.14 1.01
N ARG A 70 15.12 3.86 -0.01
CA ARG A 70 15.59 3.73 -1.40
C ARG A 70 17.05 4.14 -1.56
N MET A 71 17.49 5.22 -0.91
CA MET A 71 18.89 5.68 -0.99
C MET A 71 19.85 4.71 -0.34
N LYS A 72 19.47 4.12 0.77
CA LYS A 72 20.25 3.09 1.45
C LYS A 72 20.29 1.78 0.67
N GLY A 73 19.24 1.44 -0.03
CA GLY A 73 18.98 0.12 -0.59
C GLY A 73 18.35 -0.83 0.45
N GLU A 74 17.30 -1.51 0.04
CA GLU A 74 16.51 -2.38 0.92
C GLU A 74 17.22 -3.71 1.18
N THR A 75 17.11 -4.22 2.41
CA THR A 75 17.53 -5.56 2.78
C THR A 75 16.36 -6.55 2.71
N ILE A 76 16.66 -7.85 2.72
CA ILE A 76 15.64 -8.92 2.76
C ILE A 76 14.75 -8.77 3.99
N ASP A 77 15.33 -8.46 5.15
CA ASP A 77 14.58 -8.28 6.40
C ASP A 77 13.64 -7.09 6.32
N GLU A 78 14.09 -5.97 5.76
CA GLU A 78 13.28 -4.78 5.57
C GLU A 78 12.11 -5.04 4.62
N ILE A 79 12.38 -5.64 3.45
CA ILE A 79 11.32 -6.01 2.50
C ILE A 79 10.31 -6.95 3.15
N SER A 80 10.79 -7.96 3.87
CA SER A 80 9.93 -8.94 4.56
C SER A 80 9.08 -8.27 5.63
N GLY A 81 9.67 -7.40 6.45
CA GLY A 81 8.96 -6.66 7.50
C GLY A 81 7.91 -5.73 6.95
N LEU A 82 8.24 -4.93 5.94
CA LEU A 82 7.30 -4.04 5.26
C LEU A 82 6.12 -4.82 4.66
N ALA A 83 6.40 -5.96 4.00
CA ALA A 83 5.36 -6.81 3.44
C ALA A 83 4.44 -7.41 4.53
N LEU A 84 4.99 -7.84 5.66
CA LEU A 84 4.21 -8.33 6.80
C LEU A 84 3.31 -7.25 7.39
N GLY A 85 3.81 -6.03 7.58
CA GLY A 85 3.03 -4.88 8.06
C GLY A 85 1.88 -4.52 7.10
N MET A 86 2.13 -4.54 5.79
CA MET A 86 1.08 -4.35 4.77
C MET A 86 0.02 -5.44 4.83
N ARG A 87 0.43 -6.72 4.89
CA ARG A 87 -0.50 -7.87 4.94
C ARG A 87 -1.37 -7.85 6.18
N ALA A 88 -0.85 -7.42 7.32
CA ALA A 88 -1.60 -7.32 8.57
C ALA A 88 -2.79 -6.34 8.48
N LYS A 89 -2.74 -5.36 7.57
CA LYS A 89 -3.81 -4.38 7.33
C LYS A 89 -4.67 -4.70 6.10
N ALA A 90 -4.41 -5.79 5.40
CA ALA A 90 -5.17 -6.18 4.23
C ALA A 90 -6.54 -6.76 4.62
N ASN A 91 -7.55 -6.51 3.80
CA ASN A 91 -8.84 -7.20 3.90
C ASN A 91 -8.67 -8.61 3.35
N LEU A 92 -8.81 -9.61 4.19
CA LEU A 92 -8.66 -11.01 3.78
C LEU A 92 -9.99 -11.56 3.25
N VAL A 93 -9.91 -12.39 2.21
CA VAL A 93 -11.04 -13.19 1.76
C VAL A 93 -11.15 -14.44 2.66
N PRO A 94 -12.27 -14.66 3.36
CA PRO A 94 -12.39 -15.79 4.26
C PRO A 94 -12.32 -17.13 3.49
N ASP A 95 -11.78 -18.16 4.12
CA ASP A 95 -11.73 -19.54 3.60
C ASP A 95 -11.26 -19.67 2.14
N SER A 96 -10.24 -18.90 1.75
CA SER A 96 -9.70 -18.90 0.39
C SER A 96 -8.34 -19.58 0.26
N LYS A 97 -7.96 -20.43 1.22
CA LYS A 97 -6.63 -21.07 1.28
C LYS A 97 -6.38 -22.05 0.11
N ASP A 98 -7.42 -22.55 -0.49
CA ASP A 98 -7.40 -23.44 -1.66
C ASP A 98 -7.39 -22.67 -3.01
N ALA A 99 -7.46 -21.36 -2.98
CA ALA A 99 -7.37 -20.53 -4.16
C ALA A 99 -5.93 -20.12 -4.46
N ILE A 100 -5.59 -20.06 -5.75
CA ILE A 100 -4.31 -19.53 -6.21
C ILE A 100 -4.46 -18.10 -6.72
N ASP A 101 -3.36 -17.34 -6.71
CA ASP A 101 -3.25 -16.06 -7.41
C ASP A 101 -2.32 -16.20 -8.62
N ILE A 102 -2.66 -15.52 -9.70
CA ILE A 102 -1.87 -15.47 -10.92
C ILE A 102 -1.63 -14.01 -11.26
N VAL A 103 -0.47 -13.52 -10.87
CA VAL A 103 -0.10 -12.13 -11.03
C VAL A 103 1.34 -12.00 -11.50
N GLY A 104 1.56 -11.12 -12.48
CA GLY A 104 2.90 -10.67 -12.85
C GLY A 104 3.39 -9.59 -11.90
N THR A 105 4.70 -9.38 -11.83
CA THR A 105 5.31 -8.30 -11.03
C THR A 105 4.91 -6.91 -11.53
N GLY A 106 4.52 -6.80 -12.79
CA GLY A 106 4.25 -5.52 -13.45
C GLY A 106 5.51 -4.72 -13.77
N GLY A 107 5.37 -3.62 -14.48
CA GLY A 107 6.47 -2.69 -14.75
C GLY A 107 7.57 -3.19 -15.69
N ASP A 108 7.38 -4.34 -16.34
CA ASP A 108 8.35 -4.97 -17.24
C ASP A 108 8.41 -4.35 -18.64
N LEU A 109 7.53 -3.37 -18.91
CA LEU A 109 7.41 -2.67 -20.21
C LEU A 109 7.18 -3.61 -21.42
N ALA A 110 6.81 -4.87 -21.18
CA ALA A 110 6.67 -5.90 -22.24
C ALA A 110 5.50 -5.62 -23.19
N SER A 111 4.58 -4.72 -22.82
CA SER A 111 3.40 -4.34 -23.64
C SER A 111 2.60 -5.54 -24.17
N SER A 112 2.63 -6.66 -23.45
CA SER A 112 1.89 -7.87 -23.80
C SER A 112 0.39 -7.68 -23.52
N PHE A 113 -0.46 -8.58 -24.07
CA PHE A 113 -1.86 -8.66 -23.68
C PHE A 113 -1.97 -9.16 -22.22
N ASN A 114 -3.17 -9.09 -21.62
CA ASN A 114 -3.42 -9.49 -20.23
C ASN A 114 -3.35 -11.01 -20.03
N ILE A 115 -2.15 -11.59 -20.15
CA ILE A 115 -1.89 -13.04 -20.07
C ILE A 115 -2.42 -13.61 -18.76
N SER A 116 -2.06 -13.03 -17.62
CA SER A 116 -2.48 -13.52 -16.31
C SER A 116 -4.01 -13.48 -16.13
N THR A 117 -4.68 -12.45 -16.67
CA THR A 117 -6.14 -12.33 -16.60
C THR A 117 -6.80 -13.40 -17.43
N THR A 118 -6.32 -13.63 -18.65
CA THR A 118 -6.82 -14.69 -19.54
C THR A 118 -6.59 -16.07 -18.94
N ALA A 119 -5.38 -16.35 -18.45
CA ALA A 119 -5.03 -17.61 -17.80
C ALA A 119 -5.90 -17.91 -16.58
N SER A 120 -6.31 -16.89 -15.82
CA SER A 120 -7.20 -17.06 -14.67
C SER A 120 -8.51 -17.75 -15.01
N PHE A 121 -9.13 -17.40 -16.14
CA PHE A 121 -10.37 -18.03 -16.60
C PHE A 121 -10.15 -19.47 -17.05
N VAL A 122 -9.05 -19.75 -17.77
CA VAL A 122 -8.71 -21.10 -18.22
C VAL A 122 -8.47 -22.03 -17.02
N ILE A 123 -7.75 -21.55 -16.02
CA ILE A 123 -7.43 -22.32 -14.81
C ILE A 123 -8.69 -22.55 -13.97
N ALA A 124 -9.55 -21.55 -13.85
CA ALA A 124 -10.83 -21.72 -13.17
C ALA A 124 -11.73 -22.73 -13.87
N ALA A 125 -11.77 -22.69 -15.22
CA ALA A 125 -12.50 -23.68 -16.02
C ALA A 125 -11.94 -25.12 -15.87
N ALA A 126 -10.65 -25.26 -15.53
CA ALA A 126 -10.02 -26.54 -15.20
C ALA A 126 -10.30 -27.00 -13.76
N GLY A 127 -11.09 -26.27 -12.96
CA GLY A 127 -11.51 -26.64 -11.62
C GLY A 127 -10.64 -26.13 -10.49
N VAL A 128 -9.66 -25.26 -10.76
CA VAL A 128 -8.82 -24.66 -9.71
C VAL A 128 -9.36 -23.27 -9.37
N LYS A 129 -9.62 -23.01 -8.10
CA LYS A 129 -10.08 -21.67 -7.66
C LYS A 129 -8.99 -20.61 -7.85
N VAL A 130 -9.37 -19.47 -8.42
CA VAL A 130 -8.45 -18.36 -8.70
C VAL A 130 -8.94 -17.08 -8.00
N ALA A 131 -8.21 -16.64 -7.00
CA ALA A 131 -8.39 -15.35 -6.33
C ALA A 131 -7.40 -14.34 -6.94
N LYS A 132 -7.75 -13.79 -8.11
CA LYS A 132 -6.85 -12.94 -8.87
C LYS A 132 -6.73 -11.56 -8.26
N HIS A 133 -5.58 -11.24 -7.68
CA HIS A 133 -5.24 -9.86 -7.30
C HIS A 133 -4.82 -9.04 -8.53
N GLY A 134 -5.22 -7.78 -8.58
CA GLY A 134 -4.83 -6.92 -9.69
C GLY A 134 -5.23 -5.46 -9.49
N ASN A 135 -4.72 -4.62 -10.37
CA ASN A 135 -4.96 -3.18 -10.36
C ASN A 135 -5.23 -2.68 -11.79
N ARG A 136 -5.49 -1.37 -11.89
CA ARG A 136 -5.46 -0.65 -13.17
C ARG A 136 -4.04 -0.58 -13.69
N SER A 137 -3.92 -0.32 -14.99
CA SER A 137 -2.62 -0.09 -15.62
C SER A 137 -1.88 1.09 -15.01
N VAL A 138 -0.58 0.92 -14.79
CA VAL A 138 0.35 1.98 -14.40
C VAL A 138 1.31 2.32 -15.56
N SER A 139 1.85 1.30 -16.20
CA SER A 139 2.86 1.43 -17.28
C SER A 139 2.42 0.80 -18.62
N SER A 140 1.44 -0.10 -18.60
CA SER A 140 0.90 -0.74 -19.81
C SER A 140 -0.32 0.01 -20.35
N LYS A 141 -0.74 -0.33 -21.58
CA LYS A 141 -1.94 0.25 -22.21
C LYS A 141 -3.25 -0.29 -21.61
N SER A 142 -3.22 -1.38 -20.88
CA SER A 142 -4.41 -2.05 -20.33
C SER A 142 -4.02 -2.90 -19.12
N GLY A 143 -4.52 -2.57 -17.94
CA GLY A 143 -4.39 -3.36 -16.73
C GLY A 143 -5.47 -4.44 -16.61
N ALA A 144 -5.32 -5.32 -15.63
CA ALA A 144 -6.29 -6.39 -15.38
C ALA A 144 -7.70 -5.85 -15.06
N ALA A 145 -7.77 -4.79 -14.23
CA ALA A 145 -9.04 -4.14 -13.89
C ALA A 145 -9.70 -3.51 -15.12
N ASP A 146 -8.91 -2.87 -15.99
CA ASP A 146 -9.44 -2.17 -17.17
C ASP A 146 -10.11 -3.13 -18.14
N VAL A 147 -9.48 -4.28 -18.40
CA VAL A 147 -10.06 -5.33 -19.27
C VAL A 147 -11.32 -5.92 -18.66
N LEU A 148 -11.31 -6.23 -17.36
CA LEU A 148 -12.46 -6.83 -16.69
C LEU A 148 -13.67 -5.88 -16.68
N GLU A 149 -13.46 -4.59 -16.47
CA GLU A 149 -14.53 -3.58 -16.57
C GLU A 149 -15.09 -3.49 -18.00
N CYS A 150 -14.22 -3.50 -19.02
CA CYS A 150 -14.67 -3.54 -20.43
C CYS A 150 -15.51 -4.79 -20.75
N LEU A 151 -15.25 -5.92 -20.07
CA LEU A 151 -16.04 -7.14 -20.18
C LEU A 151 -17.31 -7.13 -19.32
N GLY A 152 -17.60 -6.03 -18.63
CA GLY A 152 -18.78 -5.88 -17.77
C GLY A 152 -18.64 -6.47 -16.37
N VAL A 153 -17.44 -6.87 -15.95
CA VAL A 153 -17.20 -7.40 -14.62
C VAL A 153 -17.16 -6.26 -13.61
N LYS A 154 -17.93 -6.39 -12.51
CA LYS A 154 -17.85 -5.47 -11.39
C LYS A 154 -16.57 -5.76 -10.60
N ILE A 155 -15.55 -4.90 -10.77
CA ILE A 155 -14.21 -5.10 -10.17
C ILE A 155 -14.17 -4.84 -8.66
N GLN A 156 -15.09 -4.02 -8.14
CA GLN A 156 -15.16 -3.73 -6.70
C GLN A 156 -16.06 -4.76 -6.03
N SER A 157 -15.50 -5.54 -5.11
CA SER A 157 -16.21 -6.54 -4.33
C SER A 157 -15.78 -6.49 -2.86
N THR A 158 -16.70 -6.86 -1.97
CA THR A 158 -16.32 -7.14 -0.57
C THR A 158 -15.65 -8.52 -0.46
N PRO A 159 -14.94 -8.81 0.64
CA PRO A 159 -14.39 -10.14 0.86
C PRO A 159 -15.42 -11.27 0.80
N GLU A 160 -16.64 -11.04 1.30
CA GLU A 160 -17.75 -12.00 1.27
C GLU A 160 -18.26 -12.24 -0.16
N GLN A 161 -18.37 -11.17 -0.96
CA GLN A 161 -18.73 -11.28 -2.38
C GLN A 161 -17.66 -12.03 -3.17
N ALA A 162 -16.38 -11.73 -2.91
CA ALA A 162 -15.28 -12.46 -3.54
C ALA A 162 -15.30 -13.95 -3.18
N LYS A 163 -15.57 -14.28 -1.92
CA LYS A 163 -15.73 -15.68 -1.47
C LYS A 163 -16.87 -16.36 -2.21
N ALA A 164 -18.04 -15.70 -2.30
CA ALA A 164 -19.18 -16.24 -3.03
C ALA A 164 -18.86 -16.50 -4.51
N CYS A 165 -18.13 -15.60 -5.18
CA CYS A 165 -17.65 -15.82 -6.55
C CYS A 165 -16.71 -17.02 -6.64
N LEU A 166 -15.74 -17.15 -5.74
CA LEU A 166 -14.82 -18.29 -5.71
C LEU A 166 -15.56 -19.62 -5.54
N ASP A 167 -16.60 -19.66 -4.72
CA ASP A 167 -17.36 -20.88 -4.46
C ASP A 167 -18.33 -21.23 -5.61
N THR A 168 -18.84 -20.22 -6.33
CA THR A 168 -19.85 -20.43 -7.35
C THR A 168 -19.25 -20.63 -8.76
N VAL A 169 -18.28 -19.78 -9.13
CA VAL A 169 -17.72 -19.76 -10.48
C VAL A 169 -16.22 -20.06 -10.54
N GLY A 170 -15.60 -20.29 -9.40
CA GLY A 170 -14.18 -20.66 -9.29
C GLY A 170 -13.20 -19.51 -9.51
N VAL A 171 -13.65 -18.29 -9.81
CA VAL A 171 -12.76 -17.14 -10.01
C VAL A 171 -13.34 -15.87 -9.39
N SER A 172 -12.48 -15.08 -8.75
CA SER A 172 -12.82 -13.74 -8.26
C SER A 172 -11.68 -12.76 -8.50
N PHE A 173 -12.03 -11.50 -8.79
CA PHE A 173 -11.06 -10.42 -8.95
C PHE A 173 -10.96 -9.61 -7.65
N LEU A 174 -9.74 -9.53 -7.11
CA LEU A 174 -9.43 -8.79 -5.91
C LEU A 174 -8.77 -7.46 -6.30
N PHE A 175 -9.60 -6.42 -6.41
CA PHE A 175 -9.11 -5.09 -6.78
C PHE A 175 -8.24 -4.50 -5.67
N ALA A 176 -6.97 -4.24 -5.95
CA ALA A 176 -5.96 -3.85 -4.95
C ALA A 176 -6.43 -2.71 -4.03
N GLN A 177 -7.08 -1.68 -4.58
CA GLN A 177 -7.55 -0.53 -3.79
C GLN A 177 -8.67 -0.91 -2.80
N SER A 178 -9.46 -1.95 -3.07
CA SER A 178 -10.51 -2.43 -2.17
C SER A 178 -9.95 -3.29 -1.03
N TYR A 179 -8.87 -4.02 -1.29
CA TYR A 179 -8.28 -4.97 -0.34
C TYR A 179 -7.12 -4.38 0.48
N HIS A 180 -6.46 -3.34 -0.03
CA HIS A 180 -5.37 -2.61 0.63
C HIS A 180 -5.76 -1.15 0.86
N LYS A 181 -6.87 -0.91 1.58
CA LYS A 181 -7.41 0.44 1.83
C LYS A 181 -6.41 1.39 2.49
N SER A 182 -5.51 0.85 3.30
CA SER A 182 -4.47 1.62 4.00
C SER A 182 -3.45 2.24 3.05
N MET A 183 -3.32 1.75 1.81
CA MET A 183 -2.46 2.34 0.78
C MET A 183 -2.84 3.80 0.44
N ARG A 184 -4.05 4.24 0.77
CA ARG A 184 -4.48 5.64 0.61
C ARG A 184 -3.55 6.65 1.29
N PHE A 185 -2.85 6.24 2.35
CA PHE A 185 -1.91 7.10 3.06
C PHE A 185 -0.55 7.22 2.34
N VAL A 186 -0.19 6.23 1.53
CA VAL A 186 1.11 6.15 0.85
C VAL A 186 1.03 6.55 -0.62
N ALA A 187 -0.07 6.21 -1.29
CA ALA A 187 -0.21 6.40 -2.74
C ALA A 187 0.03 7.85 -3.21
N PRO A 188 -0.49 8.90 -2.54
CA PRO A 188 -0.21 10.28 -2.93
C PRO A 188 1.28 10.62 -2.83
N VAL A 189 1.93 10.17 -1.75
CA VAL A 189 3.36 10.43 -1.52
C VAL A 189 4.22 9.74 -2.59
N ARG A 190 3.94 8.47 -2.89
CA ARG A 190 4.66 7.73 -3.94
C ARG A 190 4.58 8.43 -5.30
N GLY A 191 3.40 8.93 -5.66
CA GLY A 191 3.22 9.68 -6.89
C GLY A 191 4.05 10.96 -6.94
N GLN A 192 4.21 11.65 -5.79
CA GLN A 192 4.98 12.90 -5.71
C GLN A 192 6.49 12.66 -5.78
N ILE A 193 7.01 11.60 -5.15
CA ILE A 193 8.45 11.31 -5.09
C ILE A 193 8.93 10.33 -6.18
N GLY A 194 8.03 9.83 -7.01
CA GLY A 194 8.37 8.96 -8.14
C GLY A 194 8.87 7.56 -7.75
N VAL A 195 8.31 6.96 -6.70
CA VAL A 195 8.65 5.60 -6.22
C VAL A 195 7.44 4.69 -6.12
#